data_86ce93124800f75d7866a5f31c5479ea
#
_entry.id   86ce93124800f75d7866a5f31c5479ea
#
_cell.length_a   1.000
_cell.length_b   1.000
_cell.length_c   1.000
_cell.angle_alpha   90.00
_cell.angle_beta   90.00
_cell.angle_gamma   90.00
#
_symmetry.space_group_name_H-M   'P 1'
#
loop_
_entity.id
_entity.type
_entity.pdbx_description
1 polymer ?
#
loop_
_entity_poly.entity_id
_entity_poly.type
_entity_poly.pdbx_seq_one_letter_code
_entity_poly.pdbx_strand_id
1 'polypeptide(L)'
;VLCFMTAISGVSAASYDTSKINDAYSKVVEYYKNNNTLNNADKILAVESLGLEAESNQFDISSVDFSKTSLSKKIVTEVLLGIDPTEDKETLESQIDENGNVEGSWGSSSDVWTLYALYVTSSEKTNLIANKLNDELATHGFCGYESSGTFYASYDTTGWVIEGLAVVNKEKYAATINKAID
;
A
#
# COMPACT_ATOMS: atom_id res chain seq x y z
N VAL A 1 -10.49 3.34 -10.15
CA VAL A 1 -10.89 2.58 -8.94
C VAL A 1 -9.85 1.50 -8.75
N LEU A 2 -8.92 1.70 -7.80
CA LEU A 2 -7.91 0.69 -7.45
C LEU A 2 -8.61 -0.32 -6.53
N CYS A 3 -9.19 -1.36 -7.11
CA CYS A 3 -9.70 -2.48 -6.35
C CYS A 3 -8.51 -3.36 -5.94
N PHE A 4 -7.95 -3.18 -4.76
CA PHE A 4 -6.87 -4.01 -4.19
C PHE A 4 -7.35 -5.42 -3.80
N MET A 5 -8.51 -5.83 -4.24
CA MET A 5 -9.05 -7.17 -4.04
C MET A 5 -8.99 -8.01 -5.32
N THR A 6 -7.81 -8.21 -5.91
CA THR A 6 -7.66 -9.26 -6.91
C THR A 6 -7.01 -10.48 -6.30
N ALA A 7 -7.87 -11.37 -5.84
CA ALA A 7 -7.70 -12.82 -5.85
C ALA A 7 -6.24 -13.32 -5.87
N ILE A 8 -5.67 -13.54 -4.71
CA ILE A 8 -4.67 -14.60 -4.55
C ILE A 8 -5.45 -15.93 -4.66
N SER A 9 -5.77 -16.31 -5.90
CA SER A 9 -6.34 -17.62 -6.18
C SER A 9 -5.20 -18.63 -6.14
N GLY A 10 -5.08 -19.35 -5.03
CA GLY A 10 -4.12 -20.44 -4.91
C GLY A 10 -3.69 -20.81 -3.51
N VAL A 11 -4.02 -20.03 -2.50
CA VAL A 11 -3.83 -20.47 -1.12
C VAL A 11 -5.00 -21.38 -0.77
N SER A 12 -4.72 -22.63 -0.37
CA SER A 12 -5.68 -23.50 0.28
C SER A 12 -6.04 -22.86 1.64
N ALA A 13 -6.89 -21.85 1.60
CA ALA A 13 -7.39 -21.20 2.78
C ALA A 13 -8.19 -22.23 3.57
N ALA A 14 -7.86 -22.39 4.85
CA ALA A 14 -8.80 -22.93 5.79
C ALA A 14 -10.17 -22.31 5.53
N SER A 15 -11.24 -23.10 5.54
CA SER A 15 -12.59 -22.60 5.24
C SER A 15 -12.96 -21.54 6.27
N TYR A 16 -12.77 -20.27 5.90
CA TYR A 16 -13.22 -19.15 6.72
C TYR A 16 -14.75 -19.09 6.70
N ASP A 17 -15.34 -18.81 7.83
CA ASP A 17 -16.77 -18.52 7.92
C ASP A 17 -17.06 -17.20 7.21
N THR A 18 -17.38 -17.28 5.94
CA THR A 18 -17.65 -16.11 5.06
C THR A 18 -18.82 -15.28 5.60
N SER A 19 -19.74 -15.86 6.39
CA SER A 19 -20.85 -15.11 6.97
C SER A 19 -20.35 -14.11 8.02
N LYS A 20 -19.38 -14.49 8.85
CA LYS A 20 -18.76 -13.59 9.84
C LYS A 20 -17.93 -12.49 9.18
N ILE A 21 -17.24 -12.81 8.08
CA ILE A 21 -16.47 -11.82 7.32
C ILE A 21 -17.44 -10.80 6.71
N ASN A 22 -18.52 -11.24 6.07
CA ASN A 22 -19.53 -10.37 5.48
C ASN A 22 -20.24 -9.51 6.54
N ASP A 23 -20.53 -10.06 7.72
CA ASP A 23 -21.12 -9.31 8.84
C ASP A 23 -20.17 -8.24 9.36
N ALA A 24 -18.89 -8.58 9.55
CA ALA A 24 -17.86 -7.62 9.96
C ALA A 24 -17.69 -6.50 8.92
N TYR A 25 -17.59 -6.85 7.64
CA TYR A 25 -17.51 -5.89 6.55
C TYR A 25 -18.71 -4.93 6.55
N SER A 26 -19.93 -5.46 6.64
CA SER A 26 -21.15 -4.65 6.67
C SER A 26 -21.17 -3.67 7.84
N LYS A 27 -20.71 -4.08 9.02
CA LYS A 27 -20.60 -3.21 10.21
C LYS A 27 -19.59 -2.08 10.02
N VAL A 28 -18.45 -2.37 9.37
CA VAL A 28 -17.44 -1.34 9.09
C VAL A 28 -17.96 -0.34 8.06
N VAL A 29 -18.62 -0.81 7.01
CA VAL A 29 -19.28 0.06 6.02
C VAL A 29 -20.32 0.97 6.70
N GLU A 30 -21.18 0.41 7.56
CA GLU A 30 -22.16 1.18 8.31
C GLU A 30 -21.52 2.21 9.25
N TYR A 31 -20.42 1.83 9.92
CA TYR A 31 -19.65 2.75 10.76
C TYR A 31 -19.20 3.98 9.98
N TYR A 32 -18.59 3.81 8.80
CA TYR A 32 -18.12 4.94 8.00
C TYR A 32 -19.27 5.76 7.40
N LYS A 33 -20.39 5.16 7.04
CA LYS A 33 -21.60 5.91 6.62
C LYS A 33 -22.17 6.77 7.72
N ASN A 34 -22.08 6.33 8.98
CA ASN A 34 -22.56 7.08 10.14
C ASN A 34 -21.50 8.07 10.69
N ASN A 35 -20.22 7.88 10.36
CA ASN A 35 -19.10 8.73 10.77
C ASN A 35 -18.37 9.24 9.52
N ASN A 36 -19.07 10.05 8.74
CA ASN A 36 -18.70 10.39 7.37
C ASN A 36 -17.62 11.47 7.23
N THR A 37 -17.06 12.01 8.32
CA THR A 37 -15.95 12.97 8.26
C THR A 37 -14.62 12.23 8.12
N LEU A 38 -14.00 12.35 6.95
CA LEU A 38 -12.70 11.75 6.59
C LEU A 38 -11.62 12.82 6.71
N ASN A 39 -11.09 13.03 7.90
CA ASN A 39 -10.19 14.14 8.20
C ASN A 39 -8.69 13.77 8.16
N ASN A 40 -8.34 12.57 7.72
CA ASN A 40 -6.95 12.14 7.52
C ASN A 40 -6.83 11.03 6.47
N ALA A 41 -5.60 10.79 6.01
CA ALA A 41 -5.29 9.81 4.96
C ALA A 41 -5.75 8.39 5.33
N ASP A 42 -5.58 7.94 6.57
CA ASP A 42 -5.92 6.57 6.96
C ASP A 42 -7.42 6.28 6.84
N LYS A 43 -8.28 7.24 7.16
CA LYS A 43 -9.74 7.10 6.98
C LYS A 43 -10.12 7.05 5.51
N ILE A 44 -9.47 7.86 4.67
CA ILE A 44 -9.71 7.88 3.22
C ILE A 44 -9.31 6.52 2.63
N LEU A 45 -8.09 6.06 2.93
CA LEU A 45 -7.61 4.75 2.50
C LEU A 45 -8.52 3.61 2.97
N ALA A 46 -9.01 3.67 4.22
CA ALA A 46 -9.94 2.67 4.74
C ALA A 46 -11.27 2.67 3.99
N VAL A 47 -11.85 3.83 3.71
CA VAL A 47 -13.11 3.96 2.94
C VAL A 47 -12.92 3.43 1.52
N GLU A 48 -11.85 3.81 0.84
CA GLU A 48 -11.53 3.33 -0.51
C GLU A 48 -11.30 1.80 -0.55
N SER A 49 -10.64 1.24 0.47
CA SER A 49 -10.43 -0.21 0.57
C SER A 49 -11.73 -0.99 0.76
N LEU A 50 -12.77 -0.36 1.27
CA LEU A 50 -14.13 -0.92 1.36
C LEU A 50 -14.93 -0.79 0.07
N GLY A 51 -14.34 -0.26 -1.01
CA GLY A 51 -15.04 0.00 -2.27
C GLY A 51 -16.05 1.14 -2.18
N LEU A 52 -15.89 2.04 -1.19
CA LEU A 52 -16.64 3.27 -1.09
C LEU A 52 -15.81 4.40 -1.68
N GLU A 53 -16.46 5.35 -2.37
CA GLU A 53 -15.78 6.49 -2.98
C GLU A 53 -15.68 7.63 -1.98
N ALA A 54 -14.46 7.91 -1.47
CA ALA A 54 -14.23 8.94 -0.44
C ALA A 54 -14.58 10.34 -0.94
N GLU A 55 -14.44 10.62 -2.23
CA GLU A 55 -14.82 11.89 -2.88
C GLU A 55 -16.33 12.03 -3.12
N SER A 56 -17.12 10.97 -2.87
CA SER A 56 -18.57 11.02 -3.05
C SER A 56 -19.24 11.97 -2.04
N ASN A 57 -20.43 12.46 -2.39
CA ASN A 57 -21.23 13.32 -1.51
C ASN A 57 -21.65 12.66 -0.18
N GLN A 58 -21.30 11.40 0.03
CA GLN A 58 -21.56 10.69 1.29
C GLN A 58 -20.56 11.06 2.38
N PHE A 59 -19.37 11.54 2.00
CA PHE A 59 -18.28 11.82 2.92
C PHE A 59 -17.91 13.31 2.92
N ASP A 60 -17.50 13.79 4.09
CA ASP A 60 -16.95 15.13 4.27
C ASP A 60 -15.42 15.04 4.35
N ILE A 61 -14.77 15.51 3.28
CA ILE A 61 -13.31 15.55 3.12
C ILE A 61 -12.75 16.99 3.27
N SER A 62 -13.59 17.96 3.65
CA SER A 62 -13.22 19.37 3.69
C SER A 62 -12.13 19.72 4.71
N SER A 63 -11.90 18.85 5.69
CA SER A 63 -10.96 19.05 6.79
C SER A 63 -9.79 18.05 6.80
N VAL A 64 -9.44 17.48 5.65
CA VAL A 64 -8.32 16.52 5.56
C VAL A 64 -7.02 17.19 5.95
N ASP A 65 -6.31 16.59 6.92
CA ASP A 65 -5.02 17.04 7.41
C ASP A 65 -3.94 16.01 7.09
N PHE A 66 -2.98 16.40 6.25
CA PHE A 66 -1.82 15.59 5.86
C PHE A 66 -0.58 15.85 6.72
N SER A 67 -0.62 16.73 7.72
CA SER A 67 0.57 17.15 8.50
C SER A 67 1.30 16.02 9.22
N LYS A 68 0.62 14.89 9.46
CA LYS A 68 1.16 13.69 10.11
C LYS A 68 1.24 12.48 9.18
N THR A 69 1.08 12.70 7.88
CA THR A 69 1.05 11.67 6.86
C THR A 69 2.40 11.63 6.14
N SER A 70 2.96 10.44 5.90
CA SER A 70 4.15 10.32 5.06
C SER A 70 3.85 10.81 3.65
N LEU A 71 4.87 11.35 2.97
CA LEU A 71 4.74 11.86 1.61
C LEU A 71 4.14 10.82 0.66
N SER A 72 4.62 9.59 0.70
CA SER A 72 4.11 8.49 -0.14
C SER A 72 2.62 8.20 0.12
N LYS A 73 2.19 8.16 1.38
CA LYS A 73 0.80 7.94 1.74
C LYS A 73 -0.09 9.13 1.35
N LYS A 74 0.44 10.36 1.46
CA LYS A 74 -0.22 11.59 0.99
C LYS A 74 -0.49 11.50 -0.50
N ILE A 75 0.52 11.17 -1.32
CA ILE A 75 0.40 11.02 -2.78
C ILE A 75 -0.69 10.02 -3.16
N VAL A 76 -0.70 8.83 -2.53
CA VAL A 76 -1.75 7.83 -2.79
C VAL A 76 -3.13 8.40 -2.48
N THR A 77 -3.26 9.11 -1.36
CA THR A 77 -4.53 9.72 -0.94
C THR A 77 -4.97 10.84 -1.88
N GLU A 78 -4.04 11.67 -2.35
CA GLU A 78 -4.32 12.73 -3.33
C GLU A 78 -4.87 12.16 -4.64
N VAL A 79 -4.26 11.08 -5.15
CA VAL A 79 -4.76 10.38 -6.35
C VAL A 79 -6.18 9.86 -6.15
N LEU A 80 -6.47 9.27 -4.97
CA LEU A 80 -7.81 8.76 -4.63
C LEU A 80 -8.86 9.86 -4.54
N LEU A 81 -8.45 11.06 -4.13
CA LEU A 81 -9.32 12.23 -4.04
C LEU A 81 -9.36 13.08 -5.33
N GLY A 82 -8.73 12.63 -6.42
CA GLY A 82 -8.64 13.42 -7.65
C GLY A 82 -7.82 14.70 -7.53
N ILE A 83 -6.99 14.83 -6.49
CA ILE A 83 -6.07 15.95 -6.29
C ILE A 83 -4.81 15.70 -7.12
N ASP A 84 -4.28 16.76 -7.77
CA ASP A 84 -3.04 16.66 -8.54
C ASP A 84 -1.83 16.40 -7.63
N PRO A 85 -1.15 15.24 -7.71
CA PRO A 85 -0.03 14.86 -6.87
C PRO A 85 1.34 15.27 -7.43
N THR A 86 1.40 16.06 -8.51
CA THR A 86 2.63 16.28 -9.30
C THR A 86 3.78 16.81 -8.46
N GLU A 87 3.55 17.84 -7.64
CA GLU A 87 4.59 18.47 -6.81
C GLU A 87 5.13 17.49 -5.74
N ASP A 88 4.23 16.76 -5.08
CA ASP A 88 4.59 15.77 -4.08
C ASP A 88 5.31 14.56 -4.70
N LYS A 89 4.88 14.13 -5.89
CA LYS A 89 5.57 13.10 -6.68
C LYS A 89 7.01 13.49 -7.00
N GLU A 90 7.22 14.69 -7.54
CA GLU A 90 8.57 15.20 -7.86
C GLU A 90 9.46 15.25 -6.62
N THR A 91 8.89 15.67 -5.49
CA THR A 91 9.58 15.66 -4.20
C THR A 91 9.98 14.25 -3.78
N LEU A 92 9.06 13.29 -3.85
CA LEU A 92 9.33 11.88 -3.53
C LEU A 92 10.40 11.29 -4.45
N GLU A 93 10.31 11.54 -5.76
CA GLU A 93 11.29 11.04 -6.74
C GLU A 93 12.70 11.60 -6.46
N SER A 94 12.81 12.84 -5.99
CA SER A 94 14.09 13.45 -5.62
C SER A 94 14.77 12.80 -4.41
N GLN A 95 14.00 12.14 -3.56
CA GLN A 95 14.47 11.41 -2.38
C GLN A 95 14.94 9.98 -2.67
N ILE A 96 14.82 9.51 -3.91
CA ILE A 96 15.15 8.14 -4.31
C ILE A 96 16.44 8.14 -5.13
N ASP A 97 17.47 7.47 -4.59
CA ASP A 97 18.76 7.31 -5.28
C ASP A 97 18.71 6.29 -6.43
N GLU A 98 19.83 6.11 -7.12
CA GLU A 98 19.97 5.19 -8.27
C GLU A 98 19.83 3.69 -7.89
N ASN A 99 19.96 3.36 -6.62
CA ASN A 99 19.81 2.00 -6.09
C ASN A 99 18.42 1.73 -5.51
N GLY A 100 17.52 2.72 -5.54
CA GLY A 100 16.18 2.62 -4.96
C GLY A 100 16.15 2.83 -3.45
N ASN A 101 17.19 3.41 -2.85
CA ASN A 101 17.12 3.81 -1.45
C ASN A 101 16.34 5.11 -1.33
N VAL A 102 15.41 5.13 -0.40
CA VAL A 102 14.54 6.28 -0.15
C VAL A 102 15.05 7.01 1.08
N GLU A 103 15.31 8.31 0.96
CA GLU A 103 15.76 9.15 2.08
C GLU A 103 14.72 9.10 3.21
N GLY A 104 15.19 8.84 4.43
CA GLY A 104 14.31 8.73 5.61
C GLY A 104 13.48 7.46 5.70
N SER A 105 13.69 6.48 4.81
CA SER A 105 13.00 5.19 4.90
C SER A 105 13.38 4.42 6.17
N TRP A 106 12.38 3.75 6.75
CA TRP A 106 12.51 2.86 7.91
C TRP A 106 12.56 1.37 7.51
N GLY A 107 12.86 1.08 6.22
CA GLY A 107 12.84 -0.26 5.65
C GLY A 107 11.60 -0.51 4.81
N SER A 108 11.32 -1.80 4.52
CA SER A 108 10.32 -2.21 3.54
C SER A 108 8.90 -1.72 3.82
N SER A 109 8.55 -1.43 5.08
CA SER A 109 7.23 -0.86 5.43
C SER A 109 7.04 0.55 4.88
N SER A 110 8.12 1.35 4.82
CA SER A 110 8.11 2.67 4.16
C SER A 110 8.23 2.54 2.66
N ASP A 111 9.09 1.63 2.19
CA ASP A 111 9.39 1.45 0.78
C ASP A 111 8.17 0.92 -0.01
N VAL A 112 7.33 0.08 0.60
CA VAL A 112 6.10 -0.39 -0.06
C VAL A 112 5.08 0.74 -0.25
N TRP A 113 4.98 1.69 0.67
CA TRP A 113 4.17 2.89 0.46
C TRP A 113 4.75 3.77 -0.66
N THR A 114 6.08 3.87 -0.74
CA THR A 114 6.76 4.53 -1.86
C THR A 114 6.45 3.83 -3.17
N LEU A 115 6.48 2.48 -3.20
CA LEU A 115 6.10 1.71 -4.38
C LEU A 115 4.66 2.03 -4.83
N TYR A 116 3.70 2.07 -3.91
CA TYR A 116 2.32 2.41 -4.24
C TYR A 116 2.19 3.83 -4.79
N ALA A 117 2.84 4.83 -4.17
CA ALA A 117 2.81 6.20 -4.63
C ALA A 117 3.37 6.35 -6.07
N LEU A 118 4.51 5.72 -6.34
CA LEU A 118 5.14 5.73 -7.66
C LEU A 118 4.29 4.99 -8.70
N TYR A 119 3.67 3.88 -8.31
CA TYR A 119 2.80 3.10 -9.20
C TYR A 119 1.54 3.88 -9.60
N VAL A 120 0.80 4.45 -8.65
CA VAL A 120 -0.43 5.18 -8.95
C VAL A 120 -0.20 6.46 -9.72
N THR A 121 1.01 7.04 -9.63
CA THR A 121 1.43 8.23 -10.40
C THR A 121 2.19 7.89 -11.68
N SER A 122 2.27 6.61 -12.05
CA SER A 122 2.98 6.12 -13.25
C SER A 122 4.44 6.59 -13.35
N SER A 123 5.16 6.62 -12.22
CA SER A 123 6.56 7.03 -12.15
C SER A 123 7.49 6.02 -12.83
N GLU A 124 8.52 6.50 -13.52
CA GLU A 124 9.58 5.67 -14.09
C GLU A 124 10.41 4.96 -13.00
N LYS A 125 10.45 5.50 -11.77
CA LYS A 125 11.14 4.91 -10.61
C LYS A 125 10.40 3.74 -9.97
N THR A 126 9.16 3.43 -10.38
CA THR A 126 8.36 2.31 -9.84
C THR A 126 9.13 0.99 -9.85
N ASN A 127 9.74 0.64 -10.99
CA ASN A 127 10.49 -0.60 -11.12
C ASN A 127 11.75 -0.65 -10.25
N LEU A 128 12.34 0.49 -9.92
CA LEU A 128 13.53 0.58 -9.07
C LEU A 128 13.19 0.12 -7.63
N ILE A 129 12.13 0.68 -7.07
CA ILE A 129 11.65 0.28 -5.73
C ILE A 129 11.12 -1.16 -5.73
N ALA A 130 10.37 -1.56 -6.76
CA ALA A 130 9.88 -2.94 -6.87
C ALA A 130 11.02 -3.97 -6.93
N ASN A 131 12.09 -3.70 -7.67
CA ASN A 131 13.25 -4.59 -7.71
C ASN A 131 13.93 -4.70 -6.34
N LYS A 132 14.15 -3.57 -5.65
CA LYS A 132 14.74 -3.56 -4.30
C LYS A 132 13.94 -4.42 -3.31
N LEU A 133 12.62 -4.24 -3.28
CA LEU A 133 11.74 -5.03 -2.42
C LEU A 133 11.71 -6.52 -2.81
N ASN A 134 11.74 -6.82 -4.11
CA ASN A 134 11.87 -8.20 -4.60
C ASN A 134 13.17 -8.85 -4.16
N ASP A 135 14.29 -8.14 -4.23
CA ASP A 135 15.61 -8.66 -3.85
C ASP A 135 15.71 -8.92 -2.35
N GLU A 136 15.10 -8.07 -1.53
CA GLU A 136 14.99 -8.29 -0.08
C GLU A 136 14.15 -9.54 0.20
N LEU A 137 12.95 -9.65 -0.41
CA LEU A 137 12.07 -10.80 -0.26
C LEU A 137 12.74 -12.09 -0.75
N ALA A 138 13.46 -12.06 -1.86
CA ALA A 138 14.18 -13.22 -2.41
C ALA A 138 15.33 -13.68 -1.49
N THR A 139 16.01 -12.72 -0.84
CA THR A 139 17.18 -12.96 0.01
C THR A 139 16.79 -13.54 1.37
N HIS A 140 15.79 -12.95 2.02
CA HIS A 140 15.42 -13.28 3.39
C HIS A 140 14.19 -14.19 3.49
N GLY A 141 13.39 -14.33 2.43
CA GLY A 141 12.06 -14.97 2.45
C GLY A 141 10.99 -14.09 3.09
N PHE A 142 11.38 -12.95 3.66
CA PHE A 142 10.53 -11.97 4.32
C PHE A 142 11.03 -10.55 4.03
N CYS A 143 10.14 -9.58 4.19
CA CYS A 143 10.47 -8.16 4.22
C CYS A 143 10.39 -7.62 5.66
N GLY A 144 11.10 -6.54 5.93
CA GLY A 144 11.16 -5.99 7.27
C GLY A 144 12.04 -4.75 7.39
N TYR A 145 12.87 -4.73 8.41
CA TYR A 145 13.83 -3.66 8.63
C TYR A 145 15.11 -4.19 9.26
N GLU A 146 16.21 -3.47 9.07
CA GLU A 146 17.48 -3.77 9.68
C GLU A 146 17.76 -2.79 10.82
N SER A 147 18.23 -3.32 11.96
CA SER A 147 18.67 -2.50 13.08
C SER A 147 19.91 -3.12 13.72
N SER A 148 20.97 -2.32 13.88
CA SER A 148 22.24 -2.74 14.47
C SER A 148 22.84 -4.02 13.85
N GLY A 149 22.72 -4.15 12.52
CA GLY A 149 23.20 -5.32 11.78
C GLY A 149 22.35 -6.60 11.94
N THR A 150 21.15 -6.48 12.49
CA THR A 150 20.20 -7.57 12.62
C THR A 150 18.96 -7.26 11.79
N PHE A 151 18.56 -8.24 10.93
CA PHE A 151 17.32 -8.15 10.17
C PHE A 151 16.13 -8.62 11.01
N TYR A 152 15.09 -7.82 11.03
CA TYR A 152 13.83 -8.10 11.73
C TYR A 152 12.70 -8.27 10.70
N ALA A 153 12.26 -9.51 10.52
CA ALA A 153 11.15 -9.84 9.61
C ALA A 153 9.81 -9.30 10.13
N SER A 154 8.96 -8.85 9.22
CA SER A 154 7.59 -8.41 9.48
C SER A 154 6.63 -9.12 8.54
N TYR A 155 5.72 -9.93 9.09
CA TYR A 155 4.72 -10.64 8.28
C TYR A 155 3.77 -9.69 7.57
N ASP A 156 3.33 -8.63 8.25
CA ASP A 156 2.43 -7.63 7.68
C ASP A 156 3.10 -6.91 6.49
N THR A 157 4.34 -6.44 6.70
CA THR A 157 5.12 -5.80 5.64
C THR A 157 5.37 -6.75 4.48
N THR A 158 5.67 -8.02 4.75
CA THR A 158 5.86 -9.03 3.71
C THR A 158 4.59 -9.19 2.86
N GLY A 159 3.42 -9.26 3.49
CA GLY A 159 2.14 -9.33 2.78
C GLY A 159 1.92 -8.12 1.86
N TRP A 160 2.18 -6.91 2.35
CA TRP A 160 2.06 -5.68 1.55
C TRP A 160 3.05 -5.63 0.38
N VAL A 161 4.28 -6.10 0.59
CA VAL A 161 5.28 -6.18 -0.50
C VAL A 161 4.85 -7.18 -1.56
N ILE A 162 4.38 -8.37 -1.18
CA ILE A 162 3.86 -9.37 -2.12
C ILE A 162 2.74 -8.77 -2.97
N GLU A 163 1.78 -8.08 -2.33
CA GLU A 163 0.69 -7.41 -3.02
C GLU A 163 1.21 -6.32 -3.98
N GLY A 164 2.11 -5.46 -3.51
CA GLY A 164 2.71 -4.40 -4.31
C GLY A 164 3.45 -4.92 -5.54
N LEU A 165 4.28 -5.96 -5.37
CA LEU A 165 4.99 -6.61 -6.48
C LEU A 165 4.02 -7.25 -7.49
N ALA A 166 2.94 -7.88 -7.01
CA ALA A 166 1.93 -8.48 -7.87
C ALA A 166 1.16 -7.42 -8.68
N VAL A 167 0.86 -6.26 -8.08
CA VAL A 167 0.20 -5.14 -8.74
C VAL A 167 1.10 -4.53 -9.82
N VAL A 168 2.39 -4.34 -9.53
CA VAL A 168 3.34 -3.75 -10.48
C VAL A 168 3.60 -4.69 -11.67
N ASN A 169 3.95 -5.94 -11.40
CA ASN A 169 4.13 -6.95 -12.45
C ASN A 169 4.18 -8.37 -11.87
N LYS A 170 3.01 -9.00 -11.76
CA LYS A 170 2.87 -10.34 -11.20
C LYS A 170 3.74 -11.40 -11.89
N GLU A 171 3.85 -11.33 -13.21
CA GLU A 171 4.62 -12.33 -13.99
C GLU A 171 6.11 -12.21 -13.72
N LYS A 172 6.63 -10.98 -13.70
CA LYS A 172 8.05 -10.69 -13.45
C LYS A 172 8.49 -11.19 -12.07
N TYR A 173 7.67 -11.01 -11.05
CA TYR A 173 7.99 -11.30 -9.65
C TYR A 173 7.42 -12.63 -9.14
N ALA A 174 6.78 -13.43 -10.02
CA ALA A 174 6.10 -14.68 -9.67
C ALA A 174 6.96 -15.66 -8.87
N ALA A 175 8.23 -15.83 -9.24
CA ALA A 175 9.11 -16.78 -8.58
C ALA A 175 9.35 -16.43 -7.10
N THR A 176 9.61 -15.15 -6.81
CA THR A 176 9.85 -14.66 -5.46
C THR A 176 8.55 -14.66 -4.63
N ILE A 177 7.45 -14.21 -5.23
CA ILE A 177 6.12 -14.20 -4.59
C ILE A 177 5.70 -15.61 -4.17
N ASN A 178 5.77 -16.59 -5.09
CA ASN A 178 5.36 -17.97 -4.80
C ASN A 178 6.21 -18.58 -3.69
N LYS A 179 7.54 -18.36 -3.72
CA LYS A 179 8.44 -18.86 -2.68
C LYS A 179 8.16 -18.28 -1.29
N ALA A 180 7.66 -17.04 -1.22
CA ALA A 180 7.35 -16.40 0.05
C ALA A 180 5.97 -16.79 0.62
N ILE A 181 5.08 -17.34 -0.21
CA ILE A 181 3.74 -17.82 0.20
C ILE A 181 3.79 -19.29 0.65
N ASP A 182 4.70 -20.13 0.09
CA ASP A 182 4.89 -21.53 0.44
C ASP A 182 5.59 -21.72 1.80
#